data_2b0561f866dc097698062ea202df763c
#
_entry.id   2b0561f866dc097698062ea202df763c
#
_cell.length_a   1.000
_cell.length_b   1.000
_cell.length_c   1.000
_cell.angle_alpha   90.00
_cell.angle_beta   90.00
_cell.angle_gamma   90.00
#
_symmetry.space_group_name_H-M   'P 1'
#
loop_
_entity.id
_entity.type
_entity.pdbx_description
1 polymer ?
#
loop_
_entity_poly.entity_id
_entity_poly.type
_entity_poly.pdbx_seq_one_letter_code
_entity_poly.pdbx_strand_id
1 'polypeptide(L)'
;QCLPYFKRCESSDRGENEWRGGHGPLGVTRGKLENPLFDALWEAGLQSGQGTSEDLNGYRPEGIARLDSTTKNGRRSSAAVAHLRPALARPNLSLTTRALVNRLLIENNRAVGVEYESMGTTHQLRANKAVIISCGAIKTPQLLMLSGIGSADYLKSMNIRTQTDLPGVGQNLQD
;
A
#
# COMPACT_ATOMS: atom_id res chain seq x y z
N GLN A 1 17.47 1.17 6.53
CA GLN A 1 16.82 0.82 7.83
C GLN A 1 15.45 0.13 7.68
N CYS A 2 14.87 0.04 6.48
CA CYS A 2 13.56 -0.61 6.23
C CYS A 2 13.68 -2.11 5.94
N LEU A 3 14.84 -2.58 5.50
CA LEU A 3 15.07 -3.97 5.07
C LEU A 3 14.61 -5.04 6.09
N PRO A 4 14.88 -4.91 7.42
CA PRO A 4 14.40 -5.90 8.39
C PRO A 4 12.87 -6.05 8.42
N TYR A 5 12.13 -4.97 8.15
CA TYR A 5 10.66 -4.99 8.09
C TYR A 5 10.16 -5.67 6.82
N PHE A 6 10.79 -5.41 5.67
CA PHE A 6 10.48 -6.09 4.42
C PHE A 6 10.75 -7.59 4.54
N LYS A 7 11.92 -7.98 5.04
CA LYS A 7 12.25 -9.39 5.30
C LYS A 7 11.25 -10.08 6.23
N ARG A 8 10.82 -9.39 7.30
CA ARG A 8 9.83 -9.93 8.24
C ARG A 8 8.45 -10.12 7.60
N CYS A 9 8.10 -9.33 6.59
CA CYS A 9 6.83 -9.46 5.87
C CYS A 9 6.85 -10.56 4.81
N GLU A 10 7.99 -10.86 4.22
CA GLU A 10 8.15 -11.68 3.04
C GLU A 10 8.38 -13.16 3.34
N SER A 11 7.83 -14.02 2.49
CA SER A 11 8.17 -15.44 2.37
C SER A 11 8.49 -15.73 0.91
N SER A 12 9.77 -15.58 0.55
CA SER A 12 10.27 -15.88 -0.80
C SER A 12 10.34 -17.39 -1.03
N ASP A 13 9.92 -17.86 -2.20
CA ASP A 13 10.04 -19.27 -2.63
C ASP A 13 11.49 -19.72 -2.83
N ARG A 14 12.43 -18.75 -2.90
CA ARG A 14 13.89 -19.02 -2.96
C ARG A 14 14.55 -19.10 -1.58
N GLY A 15 13.75 -18.96 -0.51
CA GLY A 15 14.24 -18.95 0.86
C GLY A 15 14.75 -17.60 1.32
N GLU A 16 15.26 -17.58 2.56
CA GLU A 16 15.84 -16.39 3.18
C GLU A 16 17.29 -16.19 2.76
N ASN A 17 17.68 -14.93 2.56
CA ASN A 17 19.06 -14.52 2.37
C ASN A 17 19.30 -13.10 2.96
N GLU A 18 20.41 -12.45 2.63
CA GLU A 18 20.73 -11.11 3.11
C GLU A 18 19.62 -10.07 2.80
N TRP A 19 18.97 -10.19 1.62
CA TRP A 19 18.01 -9.21 1.10
C TRP A 19 16.56 -9.65 1.20
N ARG A 20 16.30 -10.96 1.27
CA ARG A 20 14.96 -11.56 1.17
C ARG A 20 14.55 -12.25 2.46
N GLY A 21 13.25 -12.18 2.76
CA GLY A 21 12.65 -12.90 3.87
C GLY A 21 12.12 -14.28 3.45
N GLY A 22 12.18 -15.26 4.38
CA GLY A 22 11.73 -16.64 4.13
C GLY A 22 10.51 -17.06 4.92
N HIS A 23 10.11 -16.31 5.95
CA HIS A 23 9.15 -16.78 6.95
C HIS A 23 7.97 -15.81 7.19
N GLY A 24 7.87 -14.74 6.41
CA GLY A 24 6.80 -13.76 6.55
C GLY A 24 5.46 -14.25 5.99
N PRO A 25 4.38 -13.53 6.28
CA PRO A 25 3.04 -13.91 5.82
C PRO A 25 2.81 -13.67 4.32
N LEU A 26 3.56 -12.76 3.69
CA LEU A 26 3.40 -12.39 2.30
C LEU A 26 4.22 -13.33 1.41
N GLY A 27 3.55 -14.23 0.70
CA GLY A 27 4.22 -15.12 -0.26
C GLY A 27 4.69 -14.36 -1.50
N VAL A 28 5.93 -14.64 -1.89
CA VAL A 28 6.57 -14.11 -3.10
C VAL A 28 7.14 -15.27 -3.89
N THR A 29 6.79 -15.36 -5.15
CA THR A 29 7.20 -16.44 -6.06
C THR A 29 7.85 -15.87 -7.31
N ARG A 30 8.98 -16.43 -7.70
CA ARG A 30 9.60 -16.10 -8.98
C ARG A 30 8.83 -16.76 -10.10
N GLY A 31 8.44 -15.97 -11.11
CA GLY A 31 7.73 -16.46 -12.29
C GLY A 31 8.52 -17.54 -13.04
N LYS A 32 7.84 -18.59 -13.45
CA LYS A 32 8.38 -19.57 -14.41
C LYS A 32 8.34 -18.92 -15.80
N LEU A 33 9.48 -18.75 -16.43
CA LEU A 33 9.59 -18.22 -17.78
C LEU A 33 9.84 -19.38 -18.73
N GLU A 34 8.76 -19.98 -19.23
CA GLU A 34 8.82 -21.17 -20.12
C GLU A 34 8.72 -20.80 -21.60
N ASN A 35 8.46 -19.50 -21.93
CA ASN A 35 8.35 -19.05 -23.30
C ASN A 35 9.71 -18.68 -23.86
N PRO A 36 10.12 -19.20 -25.06
CA PRO A 36 11.41 -18.88 -25.70
C PRO A 36 11.69 -17.40 -25.92
N LEU A 37 10.66 -16.55 -25.98
CA LEU A 37 10.81 -15.10 -26.07
C LEU A 37 11.52 -14.49 -24.86
N PHE A 38 11.45 -15.13 -23.70
CA PHE A 38 12.18 -14.65 -22.52
C PHE A 38 13.68 -14.88 -22.66
N ASP A 39 14.10 -15.98 -23.28
CA ASP A 39 15.51 -16.25 -23.54
C ASP A 39 16.05 -15.26 -24.57
N ALA A 40 15.29 -14.99 -25.63
CA ALA A 40 15.65 -13.97 -26.62
C ALA A 40 15.73 -12.57 -26.00
N LEU A 41 14.82 -12.20 -25.09
CA LEU A 41 14.87 -10.91 -24.37
C LEU A 41 16.12 -10.83 -23.46
N TRP A 42 16.44 -11.93 -22.79
CA TRP A 42 17.63 -12.02 -21.95
C TRP A 42 18.92 -11.79 -22.75
N GLU A 43 19.06 -12.48 -23.88
CA GLU A 43 20.20 -12.29 -24.79
C GLU A 43 20.26 -10.88 -25.37
N ALA A 44 19.14 -10.32 -25.80
CA ALA A 44 19.07 -8.96 -26.28
C ALA A 44 19.54 -7.94 -25.23
N GLY A 45 19.18 -8.16 -23.96
CA GLY A 45 19.64 -7.35 -22.83
C GLY A 45 21.17 -7.42 -22.62
N LEU A 46 21.74 -8.60 -22.75
CA LEU A 46 23.21 -8.77 -22.73
C LEU A 46 23.89 -8.08 -23.90
N GLN A 47 23.40 -8.26 -25.11
CA GLN A 47 23.94 -7.65 -26.34
C GLN A 47 23.83 -6.12 -26.30
N SER A 48 22.79 -5.55 -25.70
CA SER A 48 22.63 -4.10 -25.55
C SER A 48 23.47 -3.49 -24.43
N GLY A 49 24.24 -4.28 -23.69
CA GLY A 49 25.07 -3.81 -22.58
C GLY A 49 24.30 -3.49 -21.29
N GLN A 50 23.01 -3.83 -21.21
CA GLN A 50 22.19 -3.59 -19.99
C GLN A 50 22.61 -4.50 -18.82
N GLY A 51 23.23 -5.66 -19.14
CA GLY A 51 23.57 -6.65 -18.14
C GLY A 51 22.36 -7.39 -17.57
N THR A 52 22.61 -8.25 -16.61
CA THR A 52 21.57 -9.05 -15.95
C THR A 52 21.63 -8.90 -14.45
N SER A 53 20.50 -9.09 -13.79
CA SER A 53 20.40 -9.17 -12.33
C SER A 53 19.74 -10.47 -11.90
N GLU A 54 20.31 -11.10 -10.89
CA GLU A 54 19.70 -12.27 -10.27
C GLU A 54 18.45 -11.90 -9.44
N ASP A 55 18.43 -10.69 -8.91
CA ASP A 55 17.34 -10.22 -8.08
C ASP A 55 17.24 -8.69 -8.08
N LEU A 56 16.20 -8.14 -8.72
CA LEU A 56 15.94 -6.69 -8.75
C LEU A 56 15.62 -6.09 -7.37
N ASN A 57 15.30 -6.92 -6.39
CA ASN A 57 15.09 -6.49 -5.00
C ASN A 57 16.27 -6.87 -4.08
N GLY A 58 17.39 -7.27 -4.67
CA GLY A 58 18.63 -7.59 -3.97
C GLY A 58 19.66 -6.45 -4.00
N TYR A 59 20.91 -6.83 -3.94
CA TYR A 59 22.04 -5.89 -3.95
C TYR A 59 22.16 -5.08 -5.26
N ARG A 60 21.84 -5.72 -6.40
CA ARG A 60 21.99 -5.10 -7.73
C ARG A 60 20.63 -5.02 -8.43
N PRO A 61 19.88 -3.92 -8.29
CA PRO A 61 18.53 -3.76 -8.84
C PRO A 61 18.48 -3.37 -10.31
N GLU A 62 19.62 -3.37 -11.02
CA GLU A 62 19.72 -2.96 -12.41
C GLU A 62 20.01 -4.14 -13.33
N GLY A 63 19.48 -4.12 -14.56
CA GLY A 63 19.67 -5.11 -15.60
C GLY A 63 18.39 -5.89 -15.94
N ILE A 64 18.52 -6.81 -16.92
CA ILE A 64 17.45 -7.74 -17.24
C ILE A 64 17.36 -8.81 -16.16
N ALA A 65 16.17 -9.01 -15.62
CA ALA A 65 15.92 -9.99 -14.56
C ALA A 65 14.53 -10.63 -14.65
N ARG A 66 14.38 -11.76 -14.00
CA ARG A 66 13.06 -12.36 -13.75
C ARG A 66 12.36 -11.61 -12.65
N LEU A 67 11.11 -11.20 -12.91
CA LEU A 67 10.30 -10.51 -11.92
C LEU A 67 9.69 -11.48 -10.92
N ASP A 68 9.70 -11.08 -9.67
CA ASP A 68 8.96 -11.75 -8.62
C ASP A 68 7.51 -11.24 -8.57
N SER A 69 6.60 -12.09 -8.15
CA SER A 69 5.18 -11.75 -7.98
C SER A 69 4.72 -12.08 -6.57
N THR A 70 3.82 -11.28 -6.04
CA THR A 70 3.18 -11.56 -4.74
C THR A 70 2.15 -12.67 -4.90
N THR A 71 2.66 -13.90 -5.04
CA THR A 71 1.87 -15.12 -5.18
C THR A 71 2.34 -16.20 -4.21
N LYS A 72 1.44 -17.10 -3.83
CA LYS A 72 1.72 -18.29 -3.03
C LYS A 72 0.80 -19.41 -3.49
N ASN A 73 1.36 -20.60 -3.79
CA ASN A 73 0.60 -21.77 -4.24
C ASN A 73 -0.31 -21.46 -5.44
N GLY A 74 0.21 -20.74 -6.44
CA GLY A 74 -0.52 -20.34 -7.65
C GLY A 74 -1.64 -19.32 -7.46
N ARG A 75 -1.75 -18.70 -6.29
CA ARG A 75 -2.76 -17.68 -5.98
C ARG A 75 -2.13 -16.38 -5.53
N ARG A 76 -2.81 -15.26 -5.78
CA ARG A 76 -2.38 -13.94 -5.32
C ARG A 76 -2.27 -13.91 -3.79
N SER A 77 -1.09 -13.57 -3.27
CA SER A 77 -0.82 -13.32 -1.86
C SER A 77 -1.02 -11.82 -1.58
N SER A 78 -2.28 -11.37 -1.56
CA SER A 78 -2.60 -9.97 -1.27
C SER A 78 -2.45 -9.66 0.23
N ALA A 79 -2.37 -8.38 0.59
CA ALA A 79 -2.38 -7.94 1.99
C ALA A 79 -3.60 -8.50 2.77
N ALA A 80 -4.75 -8.62 2.10
CA ALA A 80 -5.93 -9.22 2.71
C ALA A 80 -5.72 -10.71 3.02
N VAL A 81 -5.07 -11.47 2.12
CA VAL A 81 -4.80 -12.90 2.33
C VAL A 81 -3.68 -13.10 3.34
N ALA A 82 -2.61 -12.32 3.22
CA ALA A 82 -1.41 -12.49 4.04
C ALA A 82 -1.59 -11.96 5.48
N HIS A 83 -2.30 -10.86 5.67
CA HIS A 83 -2.38 -10.17 6.96
C HIS A 83 -3.79 -10.11 7.57
N LEU A 84 -4.79 -9.68 6.78
CA LEU A 84 -6.13 -9.44 7.31
C LEU A 84 -6.84 -10.73 7.70
N ARG A 85 -6.93 -11.70 6.78
CA ARG A 85 -7.66 -12.94 7.05
C ARG A 85 -7.18 -13.70 8.28
N PRO A 86 -5.86 -13.89 8.52
CA PRO A 86 -5.37 -14.48 9.76
C PRO A 86 -5.69 -13.65 11.01
N ALA A 87 -5.75 -12.31 10.87
CA ALA A 87 -6.02 -11.41 11.98
C ALA A 87 -7.51 -11.34 12.38
N LEU A 88 -8.44 -11.72 11.49
CA LEU A 88 -9.88 -11.69 11.78
C LEU A 88 -10.31 -12.60 12.95
N ALA A 89 -9.51 -13.60 13.29
CA ALA A 89 -9.75 -14.43 14.47
C ALA A 89 -9.45 -13.72 15.80
N ARG A 90 -8.86 -12.53 15.76
CA ARG A 90 -8.52 -11.76 16.97
C ARG A 90 -9.74 -11.02 17.50
N PRO A 91 -10.07 -11.13 18.81
CA PRO A 91 -11.27 -10.50 19.39
C PRO A 91 -11.20 -8.96 19.40
N ASN A 92 -10.01 -8.39 19.24
CA ASN A 92 -9.78 -6.95 19.22
C ASN A 92 -9.74 -6.34 17.80
N LEU A 93 -10.10 -7.11 16.76
CA LEU A 93 -10.21 -6.62 15.38
C LEU A 93 -11.65 -6.71 14.89
N SER A 94 -12.18 -5.57 14.45
CA SER A 94 -13.49 -5.49 13.77
C SER A 94 -13.26 -5.03 12.33
N LEU A 95 -13.91 -5.68 11.38
CA LEU A 95 -13.87 -5.32 9.96
C LEU A 95 -15.27 -4.84 9.53
N THR A 96 -15.35 -3.61 9.07
CA THR A 96 -16.55 -3.07 8.42
C THR A 96 -16.27 -2.86 6.94
N THR A 97 -17.01 -3.52 6.07
CA THR A 97 -16.92 -3.39 4.62
C THR A 97 -18.10 -2.60 4.07
N ARG A 98 -18.03 -2.16 2.80
CA ARG A 98 -19.05 -1.32 2.16
C ARG A 98 -19.35 -0.05 2.99
N ALA A 99 -18.29 0.51 3.56
CA ALA A 99 -18.30 1.72 4.36
C ALA A 99 -17.50 2.79 3.61
N LEU A 100 -18.19 3.82 3.13
CA LEU A 100 -17.54 4.97 2.50
C LEU A 100 -17.26 6.01 3.57
N VAL A 101 -15.98 6.25 3.84
CA VAL A 101 -15.58 7.30 4.80
C VAL A 101 -15.72 8.66 4.13
N ASN A 102 -16.58 9.52 4.67
CA ASN A 102 -16.88 10.83 4.13
C ASN A 102 -15.95 11.91 4.66
N ARG A 103 -15.62 11.85 5.95
CA ARG A 103 -14.69 12.81 6.59
C ARG A 103 -14.12 12.28 7.90
N LEU A 104 -13.05 12.93 8.34
CA LEU A 104 -12.51 12.80 9.69
C LEU A 104 -13.33 13.63 10.68
N LEU A 105 -13.49 13.13 11.89
CA LEU A 105 -13.99 13.91 13.02
C LEU A 105 -12.78 14.56 13.71
N ILE A 106 -12.73 15.89 13.68
CA ILE A 106 -11.62 16.68 14.24
C ILE A 106 -12.13 17.56 15.36
N GLU A 107 -11.56 17.42 16.54
CA GLU A 107 -11.84 18.20 17.71
C GLU A 107 -10.53 18.72 18.31
N ASN A 108 -10.43 20.00 18.57
CA ASN A 108 -9.23 20.64 19.13
C ASN A 108 -7.93 20.26 18.38
N ASN A 109 -7.96 20.31 17.03
CA ASN A 109 -6.86 19.95 16.14
C ASN A 109 -6.41 18.47 16.24
N ARG A 110 -7.26 17.60 16.76
CA ARG A 110 -6.98 16.16 16.85
C ARG A 110 -8.04 15.38 16.11
N ALA A 111 -7.62 14.40 15.32
CA ALA A 111 -8.52 13.42 14.74
C ALA A 111 -9.02 12.47 15.83
N VAL A 112 -10.35 12.51 16.07
CA VAL A 112 -11.02 11.73 17.13
C VAL A 112 -11.92 10.63 16.58
N GLY A 113 -11.98 10.47 15.26
CA GLY A 113 -12.82 9.45 14.63
C GLY A 113 -13.04 9.71 13.16
N VAL A 114 -14.00 8.98 12.61
CA VAL A 114 -14.44 9.09 11.21
C VAL A 114 -15.96 9.12 11.13
N GLU A 115 -16.47 9.79 10.12
CA GLU A 115 -17.85 9.69 9.66
C GLU A 115 -17.86 8.87 8.37
N TYR A 116 -18.71 7.86 8.31
CA TYR A 116 -18.83 7.01 7.14
C TYR A 116 -20.28 6.69 6.82
N GLU A 117 -20.54 6.41 5.56
CA GLU A 117 -21.82 5.93 5.07
C GLU A 117 -21.76 4.42 4.82
N SER A 118 -22.78 3.71 5.27
CA SER A 118 -22.97 2.30 4.98
C SER A 118 -24.46 2.03 4.80
N MET A 119 -24.84 1.35 3.72
CA MET A 119 -26.23 1.02 3.37
C MET A 119 -27.18 2.24 3.41
N GLY A 120 -26.72 3.40 2.92
CA GLY A 120 -27.51 4.64 2.88
C GLY A 120 -27.68 5.33 4.25
N THR A 121 -27.00 4.86 5.29
CA THR A 121 -27.04 5.45 6.63
C THR A 121 -25.66 5.99 7.01
N THR A 122 -25.66 7.21 7.58
CA THR A 122 -24.45 7.84 8.11
C THR A 122 -24.17 7.37 9.52
N HIS A 123 -22.94 6.99 9.78
CA HIS A 123 -22.45 6.52 11.07
C HIS A 123 -21.21 7.32 11.50
N GLN A 124 -20.98 7.38 12.80
CA GLN A 124 -19.74 7.93 13.35
C GLN A 124 -19.05 6.88 14.22
N LEU A 125 -17.75 6.73 14.03
CA LEU A 125 -16.90 5.85 14.83
C LEU A 125 -15.78 6.67 15.45
N ARG A 126 -15.68 6.63 16.78
CA ARG A 126 -14.66 7.36 17.54
C ARG A 126 -13.42 6.49 17.77
N ALA A 127 -12.28 7.13 17.77
CA ALA A 127 -10.99 6.51 18.02
C ALA A 127 -10.36 7.02 19.32
N ASN A 128 -9.97 6.12 20.20
CA ASN A 128 -9.35 6.48 21.49
C ASN A 128 -7.88 6.88 21.34
N LYS A 129 -7.15 6.30 20.37
CA LYS A 129 -5.70 6.52 20.20
C LYS A 129 -5.36 7.26 18.91
N ALA A 130 -5.76 6.73 17.76
CA ALA A 130 -5.40 7.29 16.46
C ALA A 130 -6.38 6.86 15.38
N VAL A 131 -6.46 7.65 14.31
CA VAL A 131 -7.07 7.29 13.02
C VAL A 131 -5.95 7.09 12.00
N ILE A 132 -5.91 5.93 11.35
CA ILE A 132 -4.93 5.62 10.30
C ILE A 132 -5.63 5.72 8.96
N ILE A 133 -5.13 6.56 8.06
CA ILE A 133 -5.64 6.75 6.71
C ILE A 133 -4.73 6.00 5.74
N SER A 134 -5.30 5.04 5.01
CA SER A 134 -4.58 4.24 4.02
C SER A 134 -5.41 4.09 2.74
N CYS A 135 -5.96 5.22 2.24
CA CYS A 135 -6.88 5.26 1.10
C CYS A 135 -6.16 5.34 -0.27
N GLY A 136 -4.83 5.24 -0.29
CA GLY A 136 -4.01 5.37 -1.50
C GLY A 136 -3.71 6.83 -1.86
N ALA A 137 -2.89 7.02 -2.90
CA ALA A 137 -2.32 8.31 -3.29
C ALA A 137 -3.38 9.34 -3.69
N ILE A 138 -4.51 8.91 -4.25
CA ILE A 138 -5.59 9.79 -4.72
C ILE A 138 -6.64 10.03 -3.62
N LYS A 139 -7.08 8.97 -2.93
CA LYS A 139 -8.19 9.09 -1.99
C LYS A 139 -7.78 9.63 -0.61
N THR A 140 -6.52 9.44 -0.20
CA THR A 140 -6.01 10.02 1.06
C THR A 140 -6.07 11.55 1.06
N PRO A 141 -5.50 12.26 0.07
CA PRO A 141 -5.62 13.72 0.01
C PRO A 141 -7.07 14.19 -0.19
N GLN A 142 -7.88 13.46 -0.95
CA GLN A 142 -9.31 13.77 -1.07
C GLN A 142 -10.01 13.74 0.28
N LEU A 143 -9.81 12.69 1.08
CA LEU A 143 -10.41 12.57 2.41
C LEU A 143 -9.92 13.67 3.36
N LEU A 144 -8.64 14.02 3.30
CA LEU A 144 -8.10 15.15 4.08
C LEU A 144 -8.78 16.46 3.69
N MET A 145 -8.89 16.77 2.40
CA MET A 145 -9.56 17.98 1.91
C MET A 145 -11.04 18.02 2.31
N LEU A 146 -11.78 16.92 2.16
CA LEU A 146 -13.18 16.82 2.61
C LEU A 146 -13.32 17.02 4.14
N SER A 147 -12.24 16.79 4.89
CA SER A 147 -12.17 17.00 6.33
C SER A 147 -11.66 18.40 6.72
N GLY A 148 -11.46 19.28 5.73
CA GLY A 148 -11.01 20.65 5.96
C GLY A 148 -9.48 20.80 6.10
N ILE A 149 -8.71 19.80 5.67
CA ILE A 149 -7.23 19.81 5.73
C ILE A 149 -6.69 19.91 4.29
N GLY A 150 -6.14 21.06 3.92
CA GLY A 150 -5.65 21.34 2.56
C GLY A 150 -5.41 22.84 2.37
N SER A 151 -5.20 23.27 1.11
CA SER A 151 -5.07 24.68 0.79
C SER A 151 -6.33 25.46 1.19
N ALA A 152 -6.19 26.47 2.03
CA ALA A 152 -7.32 27.25 2.54
C ALA A 152 -8.14 27.91 1.40
N ASP A 153 -7.46 28.47 0.39
CA ASP A 153 -8.12 29.10 -0.73
C ASP A 153 -8.90 28.10 -1.59
N TYR A 154 -8.32 26.94 -1.84
CA TYR A 154 -8.99 25.88 -2.58
C TYR A 154 -10.19 25.34 -1.81
N LEU A 155 -10.05 25.05 -0.52
CA LEU A 155 -11.15 24.56 0.32
C LEU A 155 -12.30 25.59 0.38
N LYS A 156 -11.98 26.86 0.51
CA LYS A 156 -12.95 27.95 0.47
C LYS A 156 -13.72 28.01 -0.85
N SER A 157 -13.02 27.82 -2.00
CA SER A 157 -13.67 27.80 -3.33
C SER A 157 -14.65 26.66 -3.47
N MET A 158 -14.45 25.56 -2.72
CA MET A 158 -15.32 24.37 -2.67
C MET A 158 -16.37 24.43 -1.54
N ASN A 159 -16.52 25.57 -0.86
CA ASN A 159 -17.38 25.74 0.32
C ASN A 159 -17.06 24.77 1.47
N ILE A 160 -15.82 24.35 1.60
CA ILE A 160 -15.35 23.50 2.69
C ILE A 160 -14.69 24.40 3.76
N ARG A 161 -15.13 24.26 4.99
CA ARG A 161 -14.53 24.99 6.12
C ARG A 161 -13.10 24.50 6.38
N THR A 162 -12.10 25.39 6.31
CA THR A 162 -10.72 25.07 6.63
C THR A 162 -10.57 24.79 8.13
N GLN A 163 -10.04 23.62 8.46
CA GLN A 163 -9.61 23.21 9.80
C GLN A 163 -8.11 23.44 9.97
N THR A 164 -7.35 23.10 8.93
CA THR A 164 -5.89 23.27 8.92
C THR A 164 -5.45 23.61 7.50
N ASP A 165 -4.77 24.75 7.36
CA ASP A 165 -4.17 25.15 6.08
C ASP A 165 -2.89 24.36 5.81
N LEU A 166 -2.95 23.44 4.84
CA LEU A 166 -1.86 22.58 4.40
C LEU A 166 -1.81 22.55 2.87
N PRO A 167 -1.20 23.57 2.22
CA PRO A 167 -1.25 23.72 0.76
C PRO A 167 -0.64 22.54 -0.02
N GLY A 168 0.24 21.72 0.60
CA GLY A 168 0.83 20.56 -0.01
C GLY A 168 -0.12 19.35 -0.18
N VAL A 169 -1.29 19.36 0.48
CA VAL A 169 -2.24 18.24 0.36
C VAL A 169 -2.84 18.21 -1.04
N GLY A 170 -2.69 17.07 -1.72
CA GLY A 170 -3.16 16.85 -3.09
C GLY A 170 -2.25 17.46 -4.18
N GLN A 171 -1.07 17.95 -3.80
CA GLN A 171 -0.07 18.46 -4.73
C GLN A 171 1.07 17.45 -4.94
N ASN A 172 1.87 17.68 -6.01
CA ASN A 172 3.10 16.93 -6.28
C ASN A 172 2.90 15.41 -6.39
N LEU A 173 1.80 14.96 -7.01
CA LEU A 173 1.66 13.57 -7.37
C LEU A 173 2.77 13.18 -8.36
N GLN A 174 3.52 12.15 -8.04
CA GLN A 174 4.59 11.60 -8.87
C GLN A 174 4.25 10.15 -9.23
N ASP A 175 4.53 9.80 -10.51
CA ASP A 175 4.39 8.44 -11.05
C ASP A 175 5.72 8.03 -11.71
#